data_650dbcd0bf318a3b74116d61a1c512e8
#
_entry.id   650dbcd0bf318a3b74116d61a1c512e8
#
_cell.length_a   1.000
_cell.length_b   1.000
_cell.length_c   1.000
_cell.angle_alpha   90.00
_cell.angle_beta   90.00
_cell.angle_gamma   90.00
#
_symmetry.space_group_name_H-M   'P 1'
#
loop_
_entity.id
_entity.type
_entity.pdbx_description
1 polymer ?
#
loop_
_entity_poly.entity_id
_entity_poly.type
_entity_poly.pdbx_seq_one_letter_code
_entity_poly.pdbx_strand_id
1 'polypeptide(L)'
;LGMVDINFLWLFGSSPGYFSGILDPQVSEASEIYSADGKMIGKFFNENRTPVKYDEVAPSFFKALVDTEDERFYKHLGIDPIGLFGAVKDAATHHGARGASTITQQLAKNMFRVRKNYSTGLLGKIPGLRILIMKSKEWIIAVKLETVYSKREIITMYANTVDFGSNSYGIKTAAKTYFNTTPKDLKTEQAAVLVGMLKA
;
A
#
# COMPACT_ATOMS: atom_id res chain seq x y z
N LEU A 1 3.72 2.68 -22.35
CA LEU A 1 4.10 1.71 -21.28
C LEU A 1 5.52 1.17 -21.48
N GLY A 2 5.95 0.83 -22.72
CA GLY A 2 7.31 0.32 -22.99
C GLY A 2 8.46 1.32 -22.76
N MET A 3 8.21 2.61 -22.82
CA MET A 3 9.25 3.63 -22.60
C MET A 3 9.70 3.78 -21.13
N VAL A 4 8.87 3.40 -20.20
CA VAL A 4 9.17 3.56 -18.75
C VAL A 4 9.86 2.33 -18.18
N ASP A 5 9.78 1.19 -18.85
CA ASP A 5 10.54 -0.02 -18.50
C ASP A 5 12.00 0.04 -19.02
N ILE A 6 12.30 0.93 -19.94
CA ILE A 6 13.66 1.16 -20.41
C ILE A 6 14.27 2.27 -19.56
N ASN A 7 15.36 1.95 -18.89
CA ASN A 7 16.19 2.91 -18.16
C ASN A 7 16.87 3.85 -19.17
N PHE A 8 16.05 4.70 -19.80
CA PHE A 8 16.47 5.53 -20.93
C PHE A 8 17.55 6.50 -20.48
N LEU A 9 18.79 6.18 -20.82
CA LEU A 9 19.98 7.03 -20.62
C LEU A 9 20.25 7.44 -19.15
N TRP A 10 19.93 6.55 -18.16
CA TRP A 10 20.17 6.85 -16.75
C TRP A 10 19.38 8.06 -16.22
N LEU A 11 18.51 8.65 -17.04
CA LEU A 11 17.78 9.87 -16.72
C LEU A 11 16.74 9.64 -15.62
N PHE A 12 16.03 8.50 -15.66
CA PHE A 12 14.93 8.18 -14.75
C PHE A 12 15.29 7.19 -13.64
N GLY A 13 16.53 6.69 -13.63
CA GLY A 13 17.00 5.71 -12.66
C GLY A 13 16.47 4.29 -12.91
N SER A 14 16.59 3.41 -11.90
CA SER A 14 16.16 2.02 -12.01
C SER A 14 14.66 1.90 -12.21
N SER A 15 14.24 1.06 -13.18
CA SER A 15 12.82 0.74 -13.37
C SER A 15 12.41 -0.47 -12.53
N PRO A 16 11.12 -0.57 -12.13
CA PRO A 16 10.57 -1.79 -11.56
C PRO A 16 10.66 -2.92 -12.59
N GLY A 17 11.34 -4.02 -12.22
CA GLY A 17 11.48 -5.18 -13.11
C GLY A 17 10.12 -5.69 -13.63
N TYR A 18 10.13 -6.29 -14.82
CA TYR A 18 8.94 -6.86 -15.44
C TYR A 18 8.49 -8.07 -14.61
N PHE A 19 7.48 -7.92 -13.75
CA PHE A 19 6.90 -8.96 -12.88
C PHE A 19 7.80 -9.56 -11.79
N SER A 20 9.10 -9.30 -11.72
CA SER A 20 9.91 -9.80 -10.61
C SER A 20 9.46 -9.14 -9.29
N GLY A 21 9.07 -9.96 -8.31
CA GLY A 21 8.54 -9.52 -7.03
C GLY A 21 7.04 -9.18 -7.02
N ILE A 22 6.37 -9.04 -8.19
CA ILE A 22 4.92 -8.85 -8.25
C ILE A 22 4.20 -10.19 -8.12
N LEU A 23 4.74 -11.26 -8.73
CA LEU A 23 4.16 -12.60 -8.67
C LEU A 23 4.37 -13.29 -7.32
N ASP A 24 5.39 -12.89 -6.57
CA ASP A 24 5.65 -13.39 -5.22
C ASP A 24 6.06 -12.20 -4.34
N PRO A 25 5.11 -11.40 -3.88
CA PRO A 25 5.40 -10.27 -3.04
C PRO A 25 5.90 -10.75 -1.67
N GLN A 26 7.18 -10.54 -1.40
CA GLN A 26 7.81 -10.87 -0.11
C GLN A 26 7.21 -9.98 0.99
N VAL A 27 6.26 -10.53 1.73
CA VAL A 27 5.78 -9.93 2.98
C VAL A 27 6.74 -10.37 4.08
N SER A 28 7.37 -9.42 4.77
CA SER A 28 8.26 -9.72 5.89
C SER A 28 7.46 -10.41 6.99
N GLU A 29 7.70 -11.71 7.19
CA GLU A 29 7.11 -12.48 8.28
C GLU A 29 7.95 -12.33 9.56
N ALA A 30 7.31 -12.50 10.72
CA ALA A 30 8.00 -12.54 11.99
C ALA A 30 8.82 -13.83 12.11
N SER A 31 10.10 -13.72 12.46
CA SER A 31 10.90 -14.88 12.85
C SER A 31 10.55 -15.28 14.27
N GLU A 32 10.10 -16.51 14.48
CA GLU A 32 9.77 -17.04 15.80
C GLU A 32 11.00 -17.68 16.44
N ILE A 33 11.27 -17.36 17.71
CA ILE A 33 12.38 -17.89 18.48
C ILE A 33 11.83 -18.91 19.45
N TYR A 34 12.33 -20.14 19.34
CA TYR A 34 11.97 -21.23 20.22
C TYR A 34 13.14 -21.64 21.11
N SER A 35 12.85 -22.06 22.34
CA SER A 35 13.81 -22.73 23.22
C SER A 35 14.09 -24.15 22.72
N ALA A 36 15.16 -24.77 23.24
CA ALA A 36 15.53 -26.13 22.87
C ALA A 36 14.45 -27.18 23.21
N ASP A 37 13.56 -26.87 24.13
CA ASP A 37 12.39 -27.69 24.51
C ASP A 37 11.13 -27.38 23.71
N GLY A 38 11.27 -26.58 22.63
CA GLY A 38 10.18 -26.25 21.69
C GLY A 38 9.20 -25.20 22.18
N LYS A 39 9.46 -24.50 23.27
CA LYS A 39 8.63 -23.40 23.73
C LYS A 39 8.98 -22.11 23.02
N MET A 40 7.99 -21.39 22.52
CA MET A 40 8.20 -20.08 21.92
C MET A 40 8.66 -19.08 22.99
N ILE A 41 9.90 -18.57 22.84
CA ILE A 41 10.49 -17.57 23.71
C ILE A 41 10.07 -16.17 23.30
N GLY A 42 9.92 -15.94 21.99
CA GLY A 42 9.58 -14.63 21.46
C GLY A 42 9.49 -14.61 19.93
N LYS A 43 9.12 -13.45 19.41
CA LYS A 43 9.11 -13.20 17.97
C LYS A 43 10.06 -12.04 17.66
N PHE A 44 10.95 -12.26 16.72
CA PHE A 44 11.80 -11.20 16.17
C PHE A 44 11.22 -10.79 14.82
N PHE A 45 10.87 -9.53 14.67
CA PHE A 45 10.31 -8.99 13.45
C PHE A 45 10.80 -7.56 13.22
N ASN A 46 11.10 -7.25 11.98
CA ASN A 46 11.31 -5.87 11.56
C ASN A 46 9.98 -5.12 11.52
N GLU A 47 8.89 -5.84 11.24
CA GLU A 47 7.53 -5.34 11.18
C GLU A 47 6.59 -6.42 11.75
N ASN A 48 5.79 -6.06 12.77
CA ASN A 48 4.83 -6.97 13.40
C ASN A 48 3.64 -7.19 12.44
N ARG A 49 3.70 -8.26 11.64
CA ARG A 49 2.67 -8.61 10.65
C ARG A 49 2.21 -10.04 10.84
N THR A 50 0.90 -10.24 10.76
CA THR A 50 0.28 -11.57 10.66
C THR A 50 -0.79 -11.48 9.59
N PRO A 51 -0.56 -12.04 8.39
CA PRO A 51 -1.49 -11.93 7.28
C PRO A 51 -2.82 -12.62 7.59
N VAL A 52 -3.88 -12.07 7.06
CA VAL A 52 -5.25 -12.61 7.12
C VAL A 52 -5.82 -12.74 5.71
N LYS A 53 -6.80 -13.63 5.56
CA LYS A 53 -7.58 -13.77 4.33
C LYS A 53 -8.69 -12.72 4.30
N TYR A 54 -9.24 -12.45 3.12
CA TYR A 54 -10.34 -11.49 2.94
C TYR A 54 -11.52 -11.78 3.87
N ASP A 55 -11.96 -13.04 3.97
CA ASP A 55 -13.13 -13.45 4.74
C ASP A 55 -12.89 -13.43 6.27
N GLU A 56 -11.65 -13.21 6.68
CA GLU A 56 -11.23 -13.03 8.08
C GLU A 56 -11.23 -11.56 8.51
N VAL A 57 -11.70 -10.66 7.67
CA VAL A 57 -11.81 -9.22 7.97
C VAL A 57 -13.27 -8.78 7.88
N ALA A 58 -13.70 -7.93 8.80
CA ALA A 58 -15.05 -7.38 8.80
C ALA A 58 -15.33 -6.61 7.50
N PRO A 59 -16.45 -6.85 6.81
CA PRO A 59 -16.80 -6.13 5.57
C PRO A 59 -16.88 -4.61 5.77
N SER A 60 -17.24 -4.15 6.97
CA SER A 60 -17.28 -2.74 7.36
C SER A 60 -15.92 -2.06 7.23
N PHE A 61 -14.80 -2.78 7.48
CA PHE A 61 -13.45 -2.25 7.29
C PHE A 61 -13.17 -1.96 5.82
N PHE A 62 -13.41 -2.91 4.94
CA PHE A 62 -13.18 -2.73 3.50
C PHE A 62 -14.09 -1.64 2.92
N LYS A 63 -15.34 -1.57 3.38
CA LYS A 63 -16.25 -0.51 2.96
C LYS A 63 -15.73 0.86 3.40
N ALA A 64 -15.38 1.03 4.67
CA ALA A 64 -14.84 2.29 5.18
C ALA A 64 -13.55 2.68 4.46
N LEU A 65 -12.66 1.71 4.19
CA LEU A 65 -11.42 1.93 3.46
C LEU A 65 -11.66 2.46 2.05
N VAL A 66 -12.55 1.83 1.29
CA VAL A 66 -12.88 2.24 -0.08
C VAL A 66 -13.56 3.61 -0.07
N ASP A 67 -14.55 3.83 0.79
CA ASP A 67 -15.30 5.09 0.87
C ASP A 67 -14.39 6.28 1.26
N THR A 68 -13.31 6.03 2.03
CA THR A 68 -12.41 7.08 2.53
C THR A 68 -11.21 7.32 1.63
N GLU A 69 -10.53 6.26 1.20
CA GLU A 69 -9.25 6.33 0.51
C GLU A 69 -9.38 6.31 -1.01
N ASP A 70 -10.40 5.59 -1.55
CA ASP A 70 -10.50 5.34 -2.98
C ASP A 70 -11.93 4.97 -3.41
N GLU A 71 -12.85 5.93 -3.38
CA GLU A 71 -14.28 5.72 -3.66
C GLU A 71 -14.56 4.98 -4.98
N ARG A 72 -13.68 5.14 -5.97
CA ARG A 72 -13.78 4.48 -7.28
C ARG A 72 -12.89 3.26 -7.44
N PHE A 73 -12.40 2.67 -6.34
CA PHE A 73 -11.47 1.54 -6.33
C PHE A 73 -11.87 0.42 -7.30
N TYR A 74 -13.14 0.06 -7.34
CA TYR A 74 -13.66 -1.01 -8.20
C TYR A 74 -13.85 -0.60 -9.67
N LYS A 75 -13.62 0.67 -10.03
CA LYS A 75 -13.91 1.21 -11.37
C LYS A 75 -12.66 1.54 -12.20
N HIS A 76 -11.49 1.54 -11.59
CA HIS A 76 -10.23 1.87 -12.27
C HIS A 76 -9.22 0.71 -12.21
N LEU A 77 -8.16 0.80 -13.00
CA LEU A 77 -7.08 -0.18 -13.08
C LEU A 77 -5.77 0.38 -12.46
N GLY A 78 -5.80 0.64 -11.16
CA GLY A 78 -4.65 1.11 -10.39
C GLY A 78 -4.40 2.62 -10.43
N ILE A 79 -4.91 3.32 -11.43
CA ILE A 79 -4.89 4.79 -11.54
C ILE A 79 -6.33 5.27 -11.70
N ASP A 80 -6.71 6.28 -10.94
CA ASP A 80 -8.01 6.96 -11.08
C ASP A 80 -7.84 8.31 -11.79
N PRO A 81 -8.08 8.40 -13.10
CA PRO A 81 -7.91 9.64 -13.84
C PRO A 81 -8.87 10.74 -13.38
N ILE A 82 -10.09 10.38 -12.97
CA ILE A 82 -11.11 11.32 -12.50
C ILE A 82 -10.69 11.93 -11.17
N GLY A 83 -10.24 11.09 -10.22
CA GLY A 83 -9.72 11.55 -8.93
C GLY A 83 -8.47 12.43 -9.09
N LEU A 84 -7.57 12.05 -10.00
CA LEU A 84 -6.38 12.83 -10.29
C LEU A 84 -6.73 14.22 -10.85
N PHE A 85 -7.67 14.28 -11.79
CA PHE A 85 -8.13 15.56 -12.36
C PHE A 85 -8.80 16.43 -11.29
N GLY A 86 -9.64 15.83 -10.42
CA GLY A 86 -10.25 16.51 -9.28
C GLY A 86 -9.21 17.11 -8.34
N ALA A 87 -8.20 16.34 -7.97
CA ALA A 87 -7.13 16.79 -7.07
C ALA A 87 -6.29 17.94 -7.67
N VAL A 88 -6.01 17.88 -8.99
CA VAL A 88 -5.32 18.98 -9.70
C VAL A 88 -6.16 20.25 -9.71
N LYS A 89 -7.47 20.12 -9.98
CA LYS A 89 -8.41 21.24 -9.92
C LYS A 89 -8.48 21.85 -8.53
N ASP A 90 -8.64 21.04 -7.47
CA ASP A 90 -8.71 21.49 -6.09
C ASP A 90 -7.42 22.22 -5.67
N ALA A 91 -6.25 21.68 -6.06
CA ALA A 91 -4.96 22.33 -5.83
C ALA A 91 -4.84 23.69 -6.54
N ALA A 92 -5.36 23.82 -7.76
CA ALA A 92 -5.34 25.07 -8.51
C ALA A 92 -6.32 26.11 -7.96
N THR A 93 -7.41 25.69 -7.31
CA THR A 93 -8.46 26.57 -6.77
C THR A 93 -8.32 26.85 -5.28
N HIS A 94 -7.22 26.45 -4.64
CA HIS A 94 -6.94 26.63 -3.21
C HIS A 94 -7.97 26.00 -2.25
N HIS A 95 -8.73 25.00 -2.71
CA HIS A 95 -9.73 24.30 -1.88
C HIS A 95 -9.16 23.16 -1.02
N GLY A 96 -7.85 23.10 -0.86
CA GLY A 96 -7.15 22.01 -0.16
C GLY A 96 -6.85 20.82 -1.09
N ALA A 97 -5.66 20.24 -0.95
CA ALA A 97 -5.28 19.10 -1.76
C ALA A 97 -5.99 17.84 -1.25
N ARG A 98 -6.92 17.28 -2.03
CA ARG A 98 -7.42 15.92 -1.81
C ARG A 98 -6.31 14.92 -2.13
N GLY A 99 -6.25 13.81 -1.37
CA GLY A 99 -5.43 12.66 -1.74
C GLY A 99 -5.90 12.08 -3.08
N ALA A 100 -5.02 12.05 -4.07
CA ALA A 100 -5.32 11.48 -5.40
C ALA A 100 -4.70 10.10 -5.60
N SER A 101 -4.14 9.51 -4.55
CA SER A 101 -3.49 8.20 -4.62
C SER A 101 -4.51 7.09 -4.38
N THR A 102 -4.60 6.13 -5.30
CA THR A 102 -5.47 4.96 -5.15
C THR A 102 -4.91 3.98 -4.10
N ILE A 103 -5.77 3.09 -3.59
CA ILE A 103 -5.37 1.98 -2.71
C ILE A 103 -4.25 1.15 -3.36
N THR A 104 -4.34 0.86 -4.66
CA THR A 104 -3.33 0.08 -5.38
C THR A 104 -1.99 0.83 -5.48
N GLN A 105 -1.99 2.15 -5.64
CA GLN A 105 -0.76 2.96 -5.62
C GLN A 105 -0.13 3.00 -4.23
N GLN A 106 -0.95 3.11 -3.19
CA GLN A 106 -0.47 3.06 -1.80
C GLN A 106 0.12 1.69 -1.49
N LEU A 107 -0.51 0.60 -1.94
CA LEU A 107 0.02 -0.76 -1.85
C LEU A 107 1.37 -0.87 -2.56
N ALA A 108 1.46 -0.40 -3.80
CA ALA A 108 2.70 -0.39 -4.58
C ALA A 108 3.83 0.34 -3.83
N LYS A 109 3.53 1.53 -3.28
CA LYS A 109 4.48 2.31 -2.47
C LYS A 109 5.00 1.53 -1.26
N ASN A 110 4.10 0.86 -0.53
CA ASN A 110 4.41 0.20 0.74
C ASN A 110 5.13 -1.13 0.53
N MET A 111 4.61 -2.00 -0.35
CA MET A 111 5.19 -3.33 -0.61
C MET A 111 6.56 -3.25 -1.27
N PHE A 112 6.67 -2.46 -2.33
CA PHE A 112 7.92 -2.40 -3.12
C PHE A 112 8.88 -1.35 -2.60
N ARG A 113 8.53 -0.62 -1.53
CA ARG A 113 9.35 0.45 -0.95
C ARG A 113 9.92 1.36 -2.04
N VAL A 114 9.07 1.74 -3.00
CA VAL A 114 9.46 2.40 -4.26
C VAL A 114 10.43 3.56 -4.02
N ARG A 115 10.20 4.31 -2.95
CA ARG A 115 11.04 5.46 -2.60
C ARG A 115 12.43 5.10 -2.04
N LYS A 116 12.62 3.87 -1.57
CA LYS A 116 13.90 3.38 -1.01
C LYS A 116 14.66 2.52 -2.01
N ASN A 117 13.97 1.68 -2.75
CA ASN A 117 14.58 0.64 -3.58
C ASN A 117 14.89 1.08 -5.02
N TYR A 118 14.28 2.18 -5.48
CA TYR A 118 14.47 2.65 -6.86
C TYR A 118 15.17 4.01 -6.89
N SER A 119 16.22 4.11 -7.70
CA SER A 119 16.89 5.37 -7.95
C SER A 119 16.07 6.27 -8.87
N THR A 120 16.28 7.57 -8.80
CA THR A 120 15.59 8.56 -9.65
C THR A 120 16.43 9.04 -10.83
N GLY A 121 17.63 8.48 -10.98
CA GLY A 121 18.55 8.89 -12.03
C GLY A 121 19.01 10.35 -11.91
N LEU A 122 19.54 10.86 -13.01
CA LEU A 122 20.08 12.21 -13.06
C LEU A 122 19.00 13.29 -12.86
N LEU A 123 17.82 13.09 -13.44
CA LEU A 123 16.69 14.02 -13.34
C LEU A 123 16.11 14.11 -11.91
N GLY A 124 16.31 13.10 -11.09
CA GLY A 124 15.88 13.12 -9.70
C GLY A 124 16.66 14.12 -8.81
N LYS A 125 17.73 14.72 -9.33
CA LYS A 125 18.45 15.81 -8.66
C LYS A 125 17.71 17.16 -8.75
N ILE A 126 16.75 17.28 -9.69
CA ILE A 126 15.95 18.50 -9.88
C ILE A 126 14.78 18.48 -8.90
N PRO A 127 14.62 19.51 -8.04
CA PRO A 127 13.49 19.61 -7.13
C PRO A 127 12.15 19.52 -7.88
N GLY A 128 11.20 18.73 -7.36
CA GLY A 128 9.91 18.48 -7.99
C GLY A 128 9.91 17.31 -9.00
N LEU A 129 10.90 17.17 -9.88
CA LEU A 129 10.97 16.04 -10.81
C LEU A 129 11.15 14.70 -10.10
N ARG A 130 11.87 14.68 -8.98
CA ARG A 130 12.01 13.48 -8.15
C ARG A 130 10.67 12.90 -7.74
N ILE A 131 9.75 13.74 -7.32
CA ILE A 131 8.41 13.32 -6.88
C ILE A 131 7.63 12.74 -8.06
N LEU A 132 7.68 13.39 -9.23
CA LEU A 132 7.02 12.91 -10.45
C LEU A 132 7.57 11.55 -10.90
N ILE A 133 8.91 11.38 -10.89
CA ILE A 133 9.56 10.11 -11.24
C ILE A 133 9.14 9.00 -10.27
N MET A 134 9.10 9.27 -8.96
CA MET A 134 8.65 8.28 -7.99
C MET A 134 7.18 7.94 -8.17
N LYS A 135 6.33 8.93 -8.40
CA LYS A 135 4.91 8.72 -8.68
C LYS A 135 4.67 7.90 -9.94
N SER A 136 5.41 8.17 -11.02
CA SER A 136 5.28 7.37 -12.26
C SER A 136 5.63 5.89 -12.02
N LYS A 137 6.61 5.59 -11.17
CA LYS A 137 6.96 4.22 -10.79
C LYS A 137 5.86 3.56 -9.95
N GLU A 138 5.29 4.28 -8.98
CA GLU A 138 4.13 3.81 -8.23
C GLU A 138 2.97 3.47 -9.17
N TRP A 139 2.69 4.30 -10.17
CA TRP A 139 1.64 4.07 -11.16
C TRP A 139 1.87 2.83 -12.01
N ILE A 140 3.09 2.62 -12.48
CA ILE A 140 3.44 1.43 -13.29
C ILE A 140 3.23 0.16 -12.47
N ILE A 141 3.73 0.13 -11.23
CA ILE A 141 3.55 -1.03 -10.35
C ILE A 141 2.07 -1.24 -10.04
N ALA A 142 1.32 -0.16 -9.78
CA ALA A 142 -0.12 -0.26 -9.52
C ALA A 142 -0.88 -0.87 -10.70
N VAL A 143 -0.61 -0.44 -11.94
CA VAL A 143 -1.22 -1.03 -13.13
C VAL A 143 -0.81 -2.50 -13.29
N LYS A 144 0.45 -2.84 -13.05
CA LYS A 144 0.92 -4.24 -13.09
C LYS A 144 0.22 -5.11 -12.04
N LEU A 145 0.05 -4.62 -10.81
CA LEU A 145 -0.71 -5.33 -9.77
C LEU A 145 -2.15 -5.62 -10.21
N GLU A 146 -2.82 -4.66 -10.82
CA GLU A 146 -4.20 -4.82 -11.31
C GLU A 146 -4.32 -5.78 -12.52
N THR A 147 -3.24 -6.04 -13.24
CA THR A 147 -3.24 -7.08 -14.30
C THR A 147 -3.05 -8.49 -13.76
N VAL A 148 -2.49 -8.63 -12.56
CA VAL A 148 -2.14 -9.94 -11.97
C VAL A 148 -3.13 -10.34 -10.89
N TYR A 149 -3.60 -9.40 -10.08
CA TYR A 149 -4.43 -9.66 -8.93
C TYR A 149 -5.83 -9.06 -9.08
N SER A 150 -6.82 -9.76 -8.55
CA SER A 150 -8.19 -9.25 -8.43
C SER A 150 -8.26 -8.10 -7.40
N LYS A 151 -9.29 -7.27 -7.50
CA LYS A 151 -9.56 -6.21 -6.52
C LYS A 151 -9.65 -6.73 -5.07
N ARG A 152 -10.20 -7.93 -4.90
CA ARG A 152 -10.30 -8.59 -3.61
C ARG A 152 -8.92 -8.95 -3.05
N GLU A 153 -8.03 -9.44 -3.87
CA GLU A 153 -6.65 -9.74 -3.47
C GLU A 153 -5.87 -8.46 -3.17
N ILE A 154 -5.98 -7.43 -4.01
CA ILE A 154 -5.30 -6.15 -3.83
C ILE A 154 -5.70 -5.50 -2.50
N ILE A 155 -7.00 -5.40 -2.20
CA ILE A 155 -7.45 -4.77 -0.95
C ILE A 155 -7.07 -5.60 0.28
N THR A 156 -6.99 -6.93 0.14
CA THR A 156 -6.52 -7.83 1.19
C THR A 156 -5.02 -7.66 1.45
N MET A 157 -4.21 -7.60 0.39
CA MET A 157 -2.77 -7.30 0.49
C MET A 157 -2.55 -5.92 1.14
N TYR A 158 -3.35 -4.92 0.78
CA TYR A 158 -3.29 -3.62 1.41
C TYR A 158 -3.56 -3.71 2.91
N ALA A 159 -4.67 -4.33 3.30
CA ALA A 159 -5.03 -4.51 4.71
C ALA A 159 -3.96 -5.27 5.52
N ASN A 160 -3.21 -6.16 4.88
CA ASN A 160 -2.11 -6.91 5.51
C ASN A 160 -0.79 -6.14 5.58
N THR A 161 -0.61 -5.08 4.78
CA THR A 161 0.69 -4.40 4.66
C THR A 161 0.74 -2.99 5.22
N VAL A 162 -0.42 -2.34 5.34
CA VAL A 162 -0.48 -0.93 5.74
C VAL A 162 -0.08 -0.77 7.21
N ASP A 163 0.59 0.35 7.50
CA ASP A 163 1.01 0.76 8.83
C ASP A 163 -0.11 1.55 9.52
N PHE A 164 -0.57 1.04 10.67
CA PHE A 164 -1.56 1.69 11.54
C PHE A 164 -0.92 2.46 12.71
N GLY A 165 0.39 2.63 12.69
CA GLY A 165 1.12 3.23 13.80
C GLY A 165 1.42 2.25 14.94
N SER A 166 2.16 2.72 15.95
CA SER A 166 2.55 1.91 17.11
C SER A 166 3.14 0.53 16.77
N ASN A 167 3.93 0.46 15.68
CA ASN A 167 4.49 -0.77 15.14
C ASN A 167 3.42 -1.85 14.79
N SER A 168 2.20 -1.40 14.41
CA SER A 168 1.08 -2.27 14.07
C SER A 168 0.91 -2.31 12.55
N TYR A 169 1.62 -3.24 11.92
CA TYR A 169 1.52 -3.47 10.48
C TYR A 169 0.46 -4.53 10.19
N GLY A 170 -0.50 -4.15 9.34
CA GLY A 170 -1.63 -4.98 8.95
C GLY A 170 -2.77 -5.00 9.95
N ILE A 171 -3.96 -5.29 9.41
CA ILE A 171 -5.23 -5.20 10.13
C ILE A 171 -5.32 -6.13 11.34
N LYS A 172 -4.70 -7.31 11.30
CA LYS A 172 -4.74 -8.26 12.41
C LYS A 172 -4.01 -7.72 13.63
N THR A 173 -2.82 -7.18 13.41
CA THR A 173 -2.04 -6.57 14.49
C THR A 173 -2.76 -5.33 15.02
N ALA A 174 -3.28 -4.48 14.13
CA ALA A 174 -4.01 -3.27 14.51
C ALA A 174 -5.26 -3.58 15.34
N ALA A 175 -6.10 -4.51 14.90
CA ALA A 175 -7.31 -4.92 15.64
C ALA A 175 -6.97 -5.41 17.05
N LYS A 176 -5.89 -6.20 17.16
CA LYS A 176 -5.42 -6.68 18.46
C LYS A 176 -4.86 -5.58 19.35
N THR A 177 -4.01 -4.70 18.77
CA THR A 177 -3.32 -3.65 19.53
C THR A 177 -4.30 -2.59 20.05
N TYR A 178 -5.20 -2.10 19.18
CA TYR A 178 -6.07 -0.98 19.53
C TYR A 178 -7.38 -1.38 20.21
N PHE A 179 -7.91 -2.57 19.90
CA PHE A 179 -9.23 -2.98 20.36
C PHE A 179 -9.26 -4.34 21.05
N ASN A 180 -8.12 -5.03 21.15
CA ASN A 180 -8.03 -6.39 21.71
C ASN A 180 -9.05 -7.37 21.10
N THR A 181 -9.29 -7.25 19.79
CA THR A 181 -10.27 -8.05 19.03
C THR A 181 -9.64 -8.69 17.79
N THR A 182 -10.41 -9.51 17.07
CA THR A 182 -10.00 -10.03 15.77
C THR A 182 -10.43 -9.09 14.64
N PRO A 183 -9.80 -9.14 13.45
CA PRO A 183 -10.24 -8.34 12.31
C PRO A 183 -11.68 -8.62 11.88
N LYS A 184 -12.16 -9.85 12.06
CA LYS A 184 -13.51 -10.27 11.71
C LYS A 184 -14.57 -9.67 12.63
N ASP A 185 -14.22 -9.51 13.91
CA ASP A 185 -15.13 -9.03 14.94
C ASP A 185 -15.07 -7.50 15.14
N LEU A 186 -14.35 -6.79 14.27
CA LEU A 186 -14.33 -5.33 14.29
C LEU A 186 -15.73 -4.75 14.11
N LYS A 187 -16.14 -3.92 15.04
CA LYS A 187 -17.36 -3.10 14.92
C LYS A 187 -17.14 -1.99 13.88
N THR A 188 -18.23 -1.46 13.34
CA THR A 188 -18.16 -0.44 12.28
C THR A 188 -17.39 0.80 12.72
N GLU A 189 -17.61 1.27 13.95
CA GLU A 189 -16.89 2.41 14.52
C GLU A 189 -15.39 2.14 14.71
N GLN A 190 -15.02 0.93 15.11
CA GLN A 190 -13.62 0.52 15.24
C GLN A 190 -12.94 0.45 13.87
N ALA A 191 -13.63 -0.10 12.87
CA ALA A 191 -13.17 -0.13 11.51
C ALA A 191 -12.93 1.30 10.96
N ALA A 192 -13.86 2.22 11.19
CA ALA A 192 -13.74 3.62 10.78
C ALA A 192 -12.55 4.32 11.47
N VAL A 193 -12.33 4.06 12.77
CA VAL A 193 -11.15 4.59 13.49
C VAL A 193 -9.86 4.10 12.86
N LEU A 194 -9.73 2.78 12.59
CA LEU A 194 -8.53 2.23 11.96
C LEU A 194 -8.28 2.84 10.58
N VAL A 195 -9.33 3.01 9.77
CA VAL A 195 -9.19 3.68 8.47
C VAL A 195 -8.76 5.13 8.64
N GLY A 196 -9.31 5.86 9.61
CA GLY A 196 -8.92 7.23 9.92
C GLY A 196 -7.45 7.38 10.39
N MET A 197 -6.83 6.29 10.86
CA MET A 197 -5.41 6.26 11.23
C MET A 197 -4.47 6.05 10.04
N LEU A 198 -5.00 5.64 8.87
CA LEU A 198 -4.22 5.41 7.65
C LEU A 198 -3.80 6.73 6.99
N LYS A 199 -3.31 7.68 7.75
CA LYS A 199 -2.89 8.96 7.17
C LYS A 199 -1.75 8.76 6.18
N ALA A 200 -2.04 9.16 4.96
CA ALA A 200 -1.06 9.28 3.89
C ALA A 200 0.03 10.31 4.22
#